data_953eb2e382b5cb2b044e8b64dd07b18e
#
_entry.id   953eb2e382b5cb2b044e8b64dd07b18e
#
_cell.length_a   1.000
_cell.length_b   1.000
_cell.length_c   1.000
_cell.angle_alpha   90.00
_cell.angle_beta   90.00
_cell.angle_gamma   90.00
#
_symmetry.space_group_name_H-M   'P 1'
#
loop_
_entity.id
_entity.type
_entity.pdbx_description
1 polymer ?
#
loop_
_entity_poly.entity_id
_entity_poly.type
_entity_poly.pdbx_seq_one_letter_code
_entity_poly.pdbx_strand_id
1 'polypeptide(L)'
;TLHGSSAASDVYKRQLVPPKPYKDENNFVKYAGRLADELKSSNNHGVVWANQFDNTANMKGHYETTGPEIWEQTDGKVDGFVCSSGTGGTIAGVSSFLKEKNKDIKIYLSDPTGSSLYNYVENGELKSEGNSITEGIGSSRITANFAKATIDGAFSISDHESLPVLFDLIEKEGLSLGTSC
;
A
#
# COMPACT_ATOMS: atom_id res chain seq x y z
N THR A 1 -10.78 -21.62 -7.41
CA THR A 1 -9.46 -21.74 -6.78
C THR A 1 -8.41 -21.82 -7.87
N LEU A 2 -7.85 -20.70 -8.27
CA LEU A 2 -6.70 -20.64 -9.17
C LEU A 2 -5.46 -21.08 -8.37
N HIS A 3 -5.04 -22.32 -8.58
CA HIS A 3 -3.75 -22.81 -8.12
C HIS A 3 -2.69 -22.40 -9.16
N GLY A 4 -2.31 -21.13 -9.13
CA GLY A 4 -1.12 -20.69 -9.85
C GLY A 4 0.10 -21.17 -9.08
N SER A 5 0.64 -22.34 -9.42
CA SER A 5 1.97 -22.72 -8.97
C SER A 5 2.99 -21.93 -9.79
N SER A 6 3.56 -20.87 -9.23
CA SER A 6 4.80 -20.32 -9.78
C SER A 6 5.95 -21.28 -9.40
N ALA A 7 6.97 -21.43 -10.26
CA ALA A 7 8.13 -22.27 -9.98
C ALA A 7 8.79 -21.96 -8.62
N ALA A 8 8.65 -20.73 -8.12
CA ALA A 8 9.08 -20.33 -6.79
C ALA A 8 8.30 -21.01 -5.64
N SER A 9 7.05 -21.45 -5.86
CA SER A 9 6.26 -22.11 -4.81
C SER A 9 6.69 -23.55 -4.52
N ASP A 10 7.46 -24.17 -5.40
CA ASP A 10 7.92 -25.54 -5.25
C ASP A 10 9.20 -25.64 -4.37
N VAL A 11 9.90 -24.52 -4.18
CA VAL A 11 11.15 -24.45 -3.41
C VAL A 11 10.88 -24.02 -1.95
N TYR A 12 9.74 -23.38 -1.66
CA TYR A 12 9.44 -22.79 -0.34
C TYR A 12 8.25 -23.46 0.32
N LYS A 13 8.33 -23.66 1.62
CA LYS A 13 7.18 -24.07 2.41
C LYS A 13 6.13 -22.96 2.44
N ARG A 14 4.93 -23.23 1.96
CA ARG A 14 3.81 -22.30 1.92
C ARG A 14 2.70 -22.72 2.89
N GLN A 15 2.29 -21.77 3.72
CA GLN A 15 1.12 -21.92 4.61
C GLN A 15 -0.03 -21.06 4.08
N LEU A 16 -1.13 -21.69 3.68
CA LEU A 16 -2.36 -20.99 3.28
C LEU A 16 -3.10 -20.50 4.52
N VAL A 17 -3.50 -19.23 4.50
CA VAL A 17 -4.31 -18.61 5.56
C VAL A 17 -5.61 -18.11 4.93
N PRO A 18 -6.79 -18.48 5.42
CA PRO A 18 -8.05 -17.94 4.92
C PRO A 18 -8.10 -16.41 5.07
N PRO A 19 -8.70 -15.69 4.10
CA PRO A 19 -8.85 -14.24 4.20
C PRO A 19 -9.76 -13.88 5.38
N LYS A 20 -9.27 -12.98 6.24
CA LYS A 20 -9.98 -12.48 7.42
C LYS A 20 -9.73 -10.98 7.59
N PRO A 21 -10.71 -10.20 8.06
CA PRO A 21 -10.51 -8.80 8.39
C PRO A 21 -9.38 -8.62 9.42
N TYR A 22 -8.70 -7.48 9.41
CA TYR A 22 -7.57 -7.21 10.32
C TYR A 22 -7.94 -7.33 11.80
N LYS A 23 -9.19 -7.03 12.18
CA LYS A 23 -9.69 -7.20 13.56
C LYS A 23 -9.77 -8.66 14.03
N ASP A 24 -9.83 -9.62 13.11
CA ASP A 24 -9.84 -11.06 13.43
C ASP A 24 -8.41 -11.50 13.84
N GLU A 25 -8.30 -12.28 14.92
CA GLU A 25 -7.02 -12.81 15.39
C GLU A 25 -6.36 -13.77 14.39
N ASN A 26 -7.14 -14.38 13.49
CA ASN A 26 -6.63 -15.24 12.43
C ASN A 26 -6.34 -14.48 11.12
N ASN A 27 -6.32 -13.16 11.14
CA ASN A 27 -5.82 -12.38 10.01
C ASN A 27 -4.37 -12.75 9.70
N PHE A 28 -4.03 -12.82 8.41
CA PHE A 28 -2.73 -13.31 7.94
C PHE A 28 -1.53 -12.52 8.51
N VAL A 29 -1.67 -11.22 8.76
CA VAL A 29 -0.62 -10.38 9.36
C VAL A 29 -0.35 -10.81 10.78
N LYS A 30 -1.41 -10.96 11.59
CA LYS A 30 -1.31 -11.41 12.99
C LYS A 30 -0.80 -12.85 13.07
N TYR A 31 -1.30 -13.72 12.18
CA TYR A 31 -0.84 -15.10 12.10
C TYR A 31 0.66 -15.19 11.80
N ALA A 32 1.14 -14.43 10.81
CA ALA A 32 2.55 -14.41 10.45
C ALA A 32 3.45 -13.94 11.61
N GLY A 33 2.99 -12.95 12.38
CA GLY A 33 3.70 -12.50 13.60
C GLY A 33 3.82 -13.61 14.64
N ARG A 34 2.70 -14.27 14.98
CA ARG A 34 2.72 -15.41 15.94
C ARG A 34 3.61 -16.55 15.46
N LEU A 35 3.51 -16.91 14.17
CA LEU A 35 4.36 -17.96 13.59
C LEU A 35 5.85 -17.58 13.66
N ALA A 36 6.19 -16.33 13.41
CA ALA A 36 7.56 -15.87 13.53
C ALA A 36 8.09 -15.99 14.98
N ASP A 37 7.26 -15.67 15.96
CA ASP A 37 7.63 -15.79 17.39
C ASP A 37 7.76 -17.26 17.83
N GLU A 38 6.89 -18.14 17.36
CA GLU A 38 7.00 -19.59 17.60
C GLU A 38 8.30 -20.16 16.99
N LEU A 39 8.62 -19.78 15.75
CA LEU A 39 9.81 -20.26 15.06
C LEU A 39 11.12 -19.75 15.67
N LYS A 40 11.14 -18.55 16.27
CA LYS A 40 12.32 -18.02 16.96
C LYS A 40 12.83 -18.94 18.07
N SER A 41 11.92 -19.62 18.77
CA SER A 41 12.26 -20.52 19.87
C SER A 41 12.85 -21.86 19.40
N SER A 42 12.60 -22.24 18.16
CA SER A 42 12.99 -23.55 17.60
C SER A 42 14.03 -23.47 16.48
N ASN A 43 14.44 -22.27 16.07
CA ASN A 43 15.37 -22.10 14.94
C ASN A 43 16.64 -21.35 15.34
N ASN A 44 17.76 -22.08 15.34
CA ASN A 44 19.08 -21.53 15.70
C ASN A 44 19.68 -20.56 14.65
N HIS A 45 19.10 -20.50 13.44
CA HIS A 45 19.57 -19.62 12.36
C HIS A 45 18.88 -18.26 12.35
N GLY A 46 17.97 -18.01 13.30
CA GLY A 46 17.18 -16.79 13.38
C GLY A 46 15.93 -16.83 12.50
N VAL A 47 15.02 -15.90 12.75
CA VAL A 47 13.75 -15.73 12.04
C VAL A 47 13.54 -14.27 11.74
N VAL A 48 13.23 -13.93 10.49
CA VAL A 48 12.89 -12.59 10.06
C VAL A 48 11.43 -12.56 9.60
N TRP A 49 10.61 -11.74 10.25
CA TRP A 49 9.29 -11.36 9.79
C TRP A 49 9.36 -9.99 9.13
N ALA A 50 9.14 -9.93 7.82
CA ALA A 50 9.27 -8.70 7.05
C ALA A 50 8.27 -7.61 7.49
N ASN A 51 7.05 -8.02 7.92
CA ASN A 51 6.01 -7.14 8.46
C ASN A 51 5.81 -5.86 7.64
N GLN A 52 5.55 -6.01 6.34
CA GLN A 52 5.56 -4.91 5.37
C GLN A 52 4.65 -3.71 5.72
N PHE A 53 3.60 -3.92 6.53
CA PHE A 53 2.68 -2.85 6.93
C PHE A 53 3.26 -1.94 8.01
N ASP A 54 3.97 -2.51 8.98
CA ASP A 54 4.40 -1.78 10.18
C ASP A 54 5.93 -1.70 10.33
N ASN A 55 6.70 -2.44 9.52
CA ASN A 55 8.13 -2.24 9.41
C ASN A 55 8.44 -1.01 8.53
N THR A 56 8.91 0.06 9.16
CA THR A 56 9.20 1.34 8.47
C THR A 56 10.40 1.30 7.52
N ALA A 57 11.12 0.17 7.43
CA ALA A 57 12.08 -0.06 6.36
C ALA A 57 11.44 0.04 4.96
N ASN A 58 10.14 -0.28 4.85
CA ASN A 58 9.36 -0.08 3.64
C ASN A 58 9.31 1.40 3.23
N MET A 59 8.85 2.28 4.13
CA MET A 59 8.86 3.73 3.91
C MET A 59 10.26 4.25 3.63
N LYS A 60 11.25 3.79 4.39
CA LYS A 60 12.65 4.20 4.22
C LYS A 60 13.19 3.85 2.83
N GLY A 61 12.89 2.66 2.32
CA GLY A 61 13.28 2.27 0.96
C GLY A 61 12.75 3.25 -0.08
N HIS A 62 11.48 3.63 -0.03
CA HIS A 62 10.90 4.60 -0.94
C HIS A 62 11.45 6.03 -0.77
N TYR A 63 11.79 6.41 0.45
CA TYR A 63 12.47 7.67 0.71
C TYR A 63 13.88 7.72 0.09
N GLU A 64 14.62 6.62 0.16
CA GLU A 64 16.02 6.53 -0.33
C GLU A 64 16.12 6.26 -1.84
N THR A 65 15.06 5.76 -2.48
CA THR A 65 15.08 5.38 -3.90
C THR A 65 13.97 6.07 -4.70
N THR A 66 12.71 5.72 -4.50
CA THR A 66 11.58 6.17 -5.34
C THR A 66 11.41 7.68 -5.33
N GLY A 67 11.53 8.31 -4.17
CA GLY A 67 11.45 9.77 -4.06
C GLY A 67 12.56 10.49 -4.84
N PRO A 68 13.84 10.13 -4.66
CA PRO A 68 14.95 10.64 -5.47
C PRO A 68 14.78 10.41 -6.97
N GLU A 69 14.37 9.21 -7.39
CA GLU A 69 14.14 8.86 -8.79
C GLU A 69 13.06 9.75 -9.44
N ILE A 70 11.92 9.96 -8.75
CA ILE A 70 10.88 10.87 -9.23
C ILE A 70 11.43 12.29 -9.40
N TRP A 71 12.15 12.77 -8.40
CA TRP A 71 12.74 14.11 -8.44
C TRP A 71 13.72 14.31 -9.58
N GLU A 72 14.61 13.34 -9.80
CA GLU A 72 15.60 13.37 -10.87
C GLU A 72 14.95 13.26 -12.26
N GLN A 73 14.04 12.30 -12.44
CA GLN A 73 13.37 12.09 -13.73
C GLN A 73 12.46 13.24 -14.16
N THR A 74 12.03 14.06 -13.22
CA THR A 74 11.20 15.26 -13.49
C THR A 74 12.03 16.56 -13.52
N ASP A 75 13.36 16.49 -13.44
CA ASP A 75 14.24 17.67 -13.30
C ASP A 75 13.82 18.56 -12.11
N GLY A 76 13.30 17.99 -11.04
CA GLY A 76 12.78 18.71 -9.89
C GLY A 76 11.50 19.51 -10.14
N LYS A 77 10.83 19.29 -11.26
CA LYS A 77 9.59 19.99 -11.64
C LYS A 77 8.37 19.15 -11.22
N VAL A 78 8.13 19.10 -9.92
CA VAL A 78 7.01 18.38 -9.31
C VAL A 78 6.14 19.36 -8.56
N ASP A 79 4.91 19.56 -9.02
CA ASP A 79 3.91 20.38 -8.31
C ASP A 79 3.01 19.54 -7.40
N GLY A 80 2.83 18.27 -7.74
CA GLY A 80 2.00 17.35 -6.97
C GLY A 80 2.37 15.89 -7.18
N PHE A 81 2.07 15.07 -6.18
CA PHE A 81 2.21 13.62 -6.21
C PHE A 81 0.92 12.98 -5.71
N VAL A 82 0.37 12.08 -6.49
CA VAL A 82 -0.85 11.32 -6.15
C VAL A 82 -0.53 9.84 -6.21
N CYS A 83 -0.87 9.10 -5.18
CA CYS A 83 -0.81 7.63 -5.24
C CYS A 83 -1.82 6.98 -4.31
N SER A 84 -2.13 5.72 -4.60
CA SER A 84 -2.90 4.86 -3.72
C SER A 84 -2.05 4.35 -2.55
N SER A 85 -2.71 3.79 -1.54
CA SER A 85 -2.02 3.26 -0.35
C SER A 85 -2.54 1.88 0.04
N GLY A 86 -1.66 0.89 0.02
CA GLY A 86 -1.86 -0.39 0.70
C GLY A 86 -1.14 -0.41 2.04
N THR A 87 0.19 -0.57 2.03
CA THR A 87 1.03 -0.51 3.23
C THR A 87 1.31 0.90 3.72
N GLY A 88 1.20 1.89 2.85
CA GLY A 88 1.56 3.28 3.10
C GLY A 88 3.04 3.60 2.89
N GLY A 89 3.87 2.62 2.56
CA GLY A 89 5.33 2.81 2.41
C GLY A 89 5.68 3.81 1.32
N THR A 90 5.06 3.69 0.14
CA THR A 90 5.33 4.56 -1.01
C THR A 90 4.93 6.00 -0.72
N ILE A 91 3.67 6.23 -0.32
CA ILE A 91 3.20 7.59 -0.06
C ILE A 91 3.99 8.26 1.06
N ALA A 92 4.36 7.49 2.11
CA ALA A 92 5.16 8.01 3.22
C ALA A 92 6.60 8.35 2.81
N GLY A 93 7.28 7.45 2.10
CA GLY A 93 8.66 7.67 1.67
C GLY A 93 8.78 8.80 0.66
N VAL A 94 7.93 8.77 -0.38
CA VAL A 94 7.94 9.80 -1.44
C VAL A 94 7.52 11.16 -0.88
N SER A 95 6.44 11.23 -0.09
CA SER A 95 6.01 12.52 0.48
C SER A 95 7.07 13.13 1.38
N SER A 96 7.73 12.33 2.22
CA SER A 96 8.82 12.81 3.08
C SER A 96 9.96 13.42 2.24
N PHE A 97 10.40 12.70 1.21
CA PHE A 97 11.47 13.17 0.34
C PHE A 97 11.08 14.45 -0.44
N LEU A 98 9.93 14.44 -1.10
CA LEU A 98 9.49 15.57 -1.92
C LEU A 98 9.24 16.83 -1.08
N LYS A 99 8.64 16.70 0.11
CA LYS A 99 8.42 17.83 1.04
C LYS A 99 9.73 18.40 1.60
N GLU A 100 10.80 17.62 1.68
CA GLU A 100 12.13 18.14 2.01
C GLU A 100 12.73 18.97 0.87
N LYS A 101 12.44 18.60 -0.39
CA LYS A 101 12.90 19.36 -1.57
C LYS A 101 12.11 20.66 -1.76
N ASN A 102 10.79 20.55 -1.68
CA ASN A 102 9.89 21.70 -1.78
C ASN A 102 8.61 21.43 -0.97
N LYS A 103 8.37 22.25 0.06
CA LYS A 103 7.20 22.13 0.95
C LYS A 103 5.88 22.42 0.27
N ASP A 104 5.90 23.13 -0.86
CA ASP A 104 4.68 23.51 -1.59
C ASP A 104 4.14 22.39 -2.48
N ILE A 105 4.94 21.35 -2.76
CA ILE A 105 4.49 20.16 -3.49
C ILE A 105 3.28 19.54 -2.79
N LYS A 106 2.19 19.35 -3.54
CA LYS A 106 0.95 18.77 -3.00
C LYS A 106 0.99 17.25 -3.04
N ILE A 107 0.63 16.63 -1.94
CA ILE A 107 0.57 15.18 -1.80
C ILE A 107 -0.88 14.76 -1.58
N TYR A 108 -1.39 13.92 -2.46
CA TYR A 108 -2.76 13.42 -2.37
C TYR A 108 -2.81 11.90 -2.33
N LEU A 109 -3.70 11.41 -1.48
CA LEU A 109 -4.07 10.00 -1.44
C LEU A 109 -5.21 9.74 -2.43
N SER A 110 -5.06 8.74 -3.31
CA SER A 110 -6.17 8.14 -4.06
C SER A 110 -6.62 6.87 -3.32
N ASP A 111 -7.82 6.86 -2.77
CA ASP A 111 -8.31 5.81 -1.88
C ASP A 111 -9.59 5.17 -2.45
N PRO A 112 -9.69 3.82 -2.51
CA PRO A 112 -10.91 3.18 -3.00
C PRO A 112 -12.05 3.31 -1.98
N THR A 113 -13.28 3.34 -2.46
CA THR A 113 -14.45 3.19 -1.59
C THR A 113 -14.33 1.90 -0.76
N GLY A 114 -14.80 1.92 0.49
CA GLY A 114 -14.61 0.81 1.42
C GLY A 114 -13.35 0.87 2.27
N SER A 115 -12.37 1.72 1.90
CA SER A 115 -11.25 2.08 2.77
C SER A 115 -11.64 3.11 3.83
N SER A 116 -10.86 3.19 4.90
CA SER A 116 -11.03 4.22 5.95
C SER A 116 -10.02 5.36 5.84
N LEU A 117 -9.05 5.28 4.91
CA LEU A 117 -7.95 6.24 4.86
C LEU A 117 -8.40 7.61 4.34
N TYR A 118 -9.32 7.64 3.36
CA TYR A 118 -9.92 8.89 2.88
C TYR A 118 -10.54 9.70 4.03
N ASN A 119 -11.46 9.09 4.78
CA ASN A 119 -12.10 9.76 5.91
C ASN A 119 -11.10 10.15 7.00
N TYR A 120 -10.07 9.35 7.21
CA TYR A 120 -9.02 9.70 8.15
C TYR A 120 -8.23 10.94 7.72
N VAL A 121 -7.87 11.06 6.45
CA VAL A 121 -7.13 12.23 5.93
C VAL A 121 -7.99 13.49 5.95
N GLU A 122 -9.24 13.41 5.49
CA GLU A 122 -10.12 14.58 5.34
C GLU A 122 -10.79 15.01 6.66
N ASN A 123 -11.15 14.05 7.51
CA ASN A 123 -11.99 14.29 8.69
C ASN A 123 -11.34 13.88 10.01
N GLY A 124 -10.20 13.20 10.00
CA GLY A 124 -9.54 12.65 11.17
C GLY A 124 -10.20 11.38 11.74
N GLU A 125 -11.13 10.75 11.01
CA GLU A 125 -11.92 9.62 11.46
C GLU A 125 -11.63 8.35 10.64
N LEU A 126 -11.35 7.23 11.30
CA LEU A 126 -11.26 5.91 10.65
C LEU A 126 -12.66 5.34 10.39
N LYS A 127 -13.30 5.82 9.33
CA LYS A 127 -14.63 5.40 8.91
C LYS A 127 -14.60 4.88 7.48
N SER A 128 -15.09 3.66 7.28
CA SER A 128 -15.22 3.03 5.96
C SER A 128 -16.63 3.27 5.42
N GLU A 129 -16.75 3.65 4.15
CA GLU A 129 -18.01 3.85 3.43
C GLU A 129 -17.96 3.16 2.07
N GLY A 130 -19.02 2.42 1.73
CA GLY A 130 -19.06 1.65 0.49
C GLY A 130 -18.19 0.40 0.51
N ASN A 131 -17.88 -0.07 -0.68
CA ASN A 131 -16.99 -1.21 -0.94
C ASN A 131 -16.33 -1.06 -2.32
N SER A 132 -15.30 -1.81 -2.59
CA SER A 132 -14.62 -1.87 -3.87
C SER A 132 -14.20 -3.30 -4.18
N ILE A 133 -14.12 -3.64 -5.47
CA ILE A 133 -13.53 -4.89 -5.96
C ILE A 133 -12.00 -4.82 -5.99
N THR A 134 -11.43 -3.63 -5.80
CA THR A 134 -9.99 -3.41 -5.85
C THR A 134 -9.32 -4.07 -4.65
N GLU A 135 -8.29 -4.87 -4.93
CA GLU A 135 -7.45 -5.52 -3.93
C GLU A 135 -6.07 -4.87 -3.87
N GLY A 136 -5.42 -4.96 -2.70
CA GLY A 136 -4.04 -4.49 -2.50
C GLY A 136 -3.90 -3.02 -2.12
N ILE A 137 -4.94 -2.22 -2.24
CA ILE A 137 -4.99 -0.83 -1.77
C ILE A 137 -6.19 -0.61 -0.85
N GLY A 138 -6.18 0.51 -0.14
CA GLY A 138 -7.15 0.80 0.92
C GLY A 138 -6.81 0.09 2.23
N SER A 139 -7.24 0.66 3.33
CA SER A 139 -7.02 0.09 4.67
C SER A 139 -8.13 0.49 5.64
N SER A 140 -8.43 -0.39 6.58
CA SER A 140 -9.32 -0.11 7.72
C SER A 140 -8.55 0.37 8.96
N ARG A 141 -7.23 0.55 8.86
CA ARG A 141 -6.36 1.00 9.96
C ARG A 141 -5.22 1.87 9.45
N ILE A 142 -4.63 2.63 10.33
CA ILE A 142 -3.38 3.34 10.09
C ILE A 142 -2.21 2.37 10.34
N THR A 143 -1.43 2.11 9.30
CA THR A 143 -0.19 1.34 9.40
C THR A 143 0.94 2.23 9.93
N ALA A 144 2.01 1.63 10.48
CA ALA A 144 3.15 2.41 10.94
C ALA A 144 3.87 3.15 9.79
N ASN A 145 3.82 2.60 8.58
CA ASN A 145 4.32 3.29 7.39
C ASN A 145 3.43 4.49 7.04
N PHE A 146 2.11 4.30 6.90
CA PHE A 146 1.17 5.37 6.54
C PHE A 146 1.19 6.53 7.52
N ALA A 147 1.34 6.24 8.82
CA ALA A 147 1.44 7.26 9.88
C ALA A 147 2.63 8.23 9.71
N LYS A 148 3.59 7.92 8.83
CA LYS A 148 4.75 8.78 8.51
C LYS A 148 4.52 9.66 7.28
N ALA A 149 3.42 9.45 6.55
CA ALA A 149 3.12 10.23 5.35
C ALA A 149 2.71 11.66 5.70
N THR A 150 3.15 12.60 4.87
CA THR A 150 2.68 13.98 4.88
C THR A 150 1.71 14.14 3.72
N ILE A 151 0.41 14.20 3.98
CA ILE A 151 -0.65 14.19 2.98
C ILE A 151 -1.43 15.50 3.11
N ASP A 152 -1.65 16.18 1.98
CA ASP A 152 -2.37 17.46 1.93
C ASP A 152 -3.88 17.27 1.69
N GLY A 153 -4.31 16.11 1.19
CA GLY A 153 -5.72 15.80 0.97
C GLY A 153 -5.90 14.41 0.34
N ALA A 154 -7.14 13.97 0.17
CA ALA A 154 -7.45 12.67 -0.38
C ALA A 154 -8.64 12.71 -1.36
N PHE A 155 -8.68 11.71 -2.26
CA PHE A 155 -9.79 11.45 -3.16
C PHE A 155 -10.35 10.06 -2.86
N SER A 156 -11.67 9.96 -2.70
CA SER A 156 -12.36 8.68 -2.66
C SER A 156 -12.80 8.30 -4.06
N ILE A 157 -12.28 7.20 -4.60
CA ILE A 157 -12.51 6.75 -5.97
C ILE A 157 -13.36 5.47 -5.94
N SER A 158 -14.49 5.51 -6.60
CA SER A 158 -15.37 4.34 -6.73
C SER A 158 -14.97 3.44 -7.90
N ASP A 159 -15.42 2.17 -7.88
CA ASP A 159 -15.25 1.26 -9.01
C ASP A 159 -15.93 1.77 -10.29
N HIS A 160 -17.04 2.53 -10.14
CA HIS A 160 -17.74 3.14 -11.28
C HIS A 160 -16.92 4.24 -11.97
N GLU A 161 -15.99 4.85 -11.28
CA GLU A 161 -15.07 5.85 -11.83
C GLU A 161 -13.81 5.20 -12.40
N SER A 162 -13.21 4.26 -11.67
CA SER A 162 -11.92 3.66 -12.05
C SER A 162 -12.02 2.65 -13.20
N LEU A 163 -13.05 1.79 -13.22
CA LEU A 163 -13.14 0.72 -14.22
C LEU A 163 -13.28 1.24 -15.66
N PRO A 164 -14.13 2.25 -15.97
CA PRO A 164 -14.18 2.81 -17.32
C PRO A 164 -12.83 3.33 -17.80
N VAL A 165 -12.04 3.96 -16.93
CA VAL A 165 -10.71 4.47 -17.26
C VAL A 165 -9.77 3.31 -17.62
N LEU A 166 -9.79 2.20 -16.89
CA LEU A 166 -8.98 1.03 -17.20
C LEU A 166 -9.33 0.43 -18.56
N PHE A 167 -10.63 0.31 -18.87
CA PHE A 167 -11.07 -0.17 -20.18
C PHE A 167 -10.67 0.78 -21.32
N ASP A 168 -10.82 2.08 -21.12
CA ASP A 168 -10.38 3.10 -22.08
C ASP A 168 -8.87 3.03 -22.35
N LEU A 169 -8.05 2.83 -21.31
CA LEU A 169 -6.61 2.68 -21.44
C LEU A 169 -6.23 1.42 -22.23
N ILE A 170 -6.92 0.30 -22.00
CA ILE A 170 -6.70 -0.93 -22.77
C ILE A 170 -7.10 -0.72 -24.23
N GLU A 171 -8.28 -0.15 -24.48
CA GLU A 171 -8.86 -0.03 -25.81
C GLU A 171 -8.18 1.04 -26.67
N LYS A 172 -7.87 2.20 -26.07
CA LYS A 172 -7.37 3.38 -26.80
C LYS A 172 -5.85 3.49 -26.82
N GLU A 173 -5.18 3.04 -25.75
CA GLU A 173 -3.74 3.22 -25.55
C GLU A 173 -2.97 1.88 -25.52
N GLY A 174 -3.66 0.74 -25.50
CA GLY A 174 -3.03 -0.57 -25.39
C GLY A 174 -2.37 -0.83 -24.01
N LEU A 175 -2.74 -0.06 -23.00
CA LEU A 175 -2.18 -0.14 -21.64
C LEU A 175 -3.05 -1.04 -20.76
N SER A 176 -2.53 -2.22 -20.40
CA SER A 176 -3.18 -3.15 -19.47
C SER A 176 -2.67 -2.91 -18.04
N LEU A 177 -3.38 -2.06 -17.31
CA LEU A 177 -3.06 -1.72 -15.93
C LEU A 177 -3.95 -2.48 -14.94
N GLY A 178 -3.49 -2.59 -13.68
CA GLY A 178 -4.30 -3.10 -12.58
C GLY A 178 -5.22 -2.03 -11.99
N THR A 179 -6.22 -2.46 -11.22
CA THR A 179 -7.19 -1.55 -10.57
C THR A 179 -6.56 -0.62 -9.52
N SER A 180 -5.32 -0.87 -9.13
CA SER A 180 -4.56 -0.06 -8.16
C SER A 180 -3.69 1.04 -8.81
N CYS A 181 -3.73 1.18 -10.15
CA CYS A 181 -2.89 2.14 -10.89
C CYS A 181 -3.58 3.50 -11.14
#